data_acba02dee502bd396aba65adc178d91a
#
_entry.id   acba02dee502bd396aba65adc178d91a
#
_cell.length_a   1.000
_cell.length_b   1.000
_cell.length_c   1.000
_cell.angle_alpha   90.00
_cell.angle_beta   90.00
_cell.angle_gamma   90.00
#
_symmetry.space_group_name_H-M   'P 1'
#
loop_
_entity.id
_entity.type
_entity.pdbx_description
1 polymer ?
#
loop_
_entity_poly.entity_id
_entity_poly.type
_entity_poly.pdbx_seq_one_letter_code
_entity_poly.pdbx_strand_id
1 'polypeptide(L)'
;MESTAAILLRKRKFSDTSLIVSWCTESFGCIQTIAKGARRPKSPFAGKLDLFFEAEISIVRSRKSDLHTLTEVMLKNPFAGIRNNYLRTQTAAYFVELIEICTERDHREPELFALLHRAFGYLDANDPTVRAVSHFETELARIAGVHDEKKLKADPAFALGNLFGRLPLSRTPLLKTLATEAKSRNSSK
;
A
#
# COMPACT_ATOMS: atom_id res chain seq x y z
N MET A 1 -19.30 -6.76 -14.65
CA MET A 1 -18.10 -5.91 -14.64
C MET A 1 -18.31 -4.91 -13.51
N GLU A 2 -17.33 -4.72 -12.68
CA GLU A 2 -17.43 -3.86 -11.49
C GLU A 2 -16.22 -2.91 -11.50
N SER A 3 -16.42 -1.65 -11.07
CA SER A 3 -15.36 -0.63 -11.04
C SER A 3 -15.14 -0.11 -9.64
N THR A 4 -13.90 0.27 -9.33
CA THR A 4 -13.52 0.82 -8.02
C THR A 4 -12.23 1.62 -8.10
N ALA A 5 -12.08 2.61 -7.23
CA ALA A 5 -10.79 3.21 -6.95
C ALA A 5 -9.86 2.19 -6.30
N ALA A 6 -8.61 2.19 -6.71
CA ALA A 6 -7.62 1.20 -6.27
C ALA A 6 -6.20 1.78 -6.25
N ILE A 7 -5.40 1.36 -5.28
CA ILE A 7 -3.96 1.64 -5.21
C ILE A 7 -3.21 0.34 -5.47
N LEU A 8 -2.24 0.37 -6.40
CA LEU A 8 -1.43 -0.78 -6.76
C LEU A 8 -0.38 -1.06 -5.68
N LEU A 9 -0.49 -2.22 -5.02
CA LEU A 9 0.40 -2.67 -3.97
C LEU A 9 1.60 -3.45 -4.51
N ARG A 10 1.32 -4.45 -5.36
CA ARG A 10 2.34 -5.33 -5.95
C ARG A 10 1.98 -5.72 -7.38
N LYS A 11 3.02 -5.99 -8.16
CA LYS A 11 2.90 -6.65 -9.47
C LYS A 11 3.93 -7.77 -9.59
N ARG A 12 3.53 -8.91 -10.14
CA ARG A 12 4.44 -10.03 -10.40
C ARG A 12 4.14 -10.69 -11.74
N LYS A 13 5.17 -11.26 -12.36
CA LYS A 13 5.01 -12.04 -13.58
C LYS A 13 4.12 -13.26 -13.31
N PHE A 14 3.12 -13.48 -14.16
CA PHE A 14 2.29 -14.69 -14.16
C PHE A 14 2.66 -15.59 -15.32
N SER A 15 2.77 -15.02 -16.53
CA SER A 15 3.22 -15.69 -17.75
C SER A 15 4.08 -14.72 -18.57
N ASP A 16 4.49 -15.14 -19.77
CA ASP A 16 5.27 -14.28 -20.66
C ASP A 16 4.53 -13.01 -21.08
N THR A 17 3.21 -13.03 -21.09
CA THR A 17 2.39 -11.89 -21.51
C THR A 17 1.55 -11.28 -20.38
N SER A 18 1.40 -11.93 -19.22
CA SER A 18 0.44 -11.52 -18.20
C SER A 18 1.11 -11.21 -16.87
N LEU A 19 0.48 -10.32 -16.10
CA LEU A 19 0.86 -9.97 -14.73
C LEU A 19 -0.25 -10.38 -13.76
N ILE A 20 0.13 -10.74 -12.53
CA ILE A 20 -0.76 -10.65 -11.37
C ILE A 20 -0.46 -9.33 -10.68
N VAL A 21 -1.53 -8.61 -10.35
CA VAL A 21 -1.49 -7.31 -9.68
C VAL A 21 -2.32 -7.39 -8.41
N SER A 22 -1.73 -6.98 -7.28
CA SER A 22 -2.41 -6.82 -6.00
C SER A 22 -2.80 -5.37 -5.81
N TRP A 23 -4.03 -5.15 -5.34
CA TRP A 23 -4.64 -3.83 -5.16
C TRP A 23 -5.19 -3.69 -3.76
N CYS A 24 -5.10 -2.49 -3.19
CA CYS A 24 -5.98 -2.04 -2.13
C CYS A 24 -7.09 -1.22 -2.77
N THR A 25 -8.34 -1.66 -2.62
CA THR A 25 -9.50 -1.04 -3.28
C THR A 25 -10.46 -0.43 -2.27
N GLU A 26 -11.20 0.59 -2.70
CA GLU A 26 -12.22 1.24 -1.87
C GLU A 26 -13.43 0.32 -1.62
N SER A 27 -13.85 -0.45 -2.64
CA SER A 27 -15.12 -1.19 -2.60
C SER A 27 -14.98 -2.67 -2.27
N PHE A 28 -13.80 -3.29 -2.49
CA PHE A 28 -13.62 -4.75 -2.41
C PHE A 28 -12.50 -5.18 -1.46
N GLY A 29 -11.87 -4.22 -0.73
CA GLY A 29 -10.70 -4.53 0.12
C GLY A 29 -9.45 -4.85 -0.70
N CYS A 30 -8.58 -5.70 -0.17
CA CYS A 30 -7.37 -6.12 -0.87
C CYS A 30 -7.66 -7.30 -1.80
N ILE A 31 -7.51 -7.09 -3.11
CA ILE A 31 -7.80 -8.08 -4.14
C ILE A 31 -6.60 -8.39 -5.03
N GLN A 32 -6.64 -9.52 -5.72
CA GLN A 32 -5.68 -9.85 -6.76
C GLN A 32 -6.38 -9.97 -8.13
N THR A 33 -5.73 -9.40 -9.14
CA THR A 33 -6.22 -9.46 -10.52
C THR A 33 -5.16 -9.99 -11.47
N ILE A 34 -5.61 -10.71 -12.51
CA ILE A 34 -4.79 -11.04 -13.67
C ILE A 34 -4.98 -9.99 -14.76
N ALA A 35 -3.90 -9.32 -15.14
CA ALA A 35 -3.83 -8.39 -16.27
C ALA A 35 -3.32 -9.16 -17.50
N LYS A 36 -4.23 -9.75 -18.28
CA LYS A 36 -3.89 -10.54 -19.46
C LYS A 36 -3.29 -9.65 -20.55
N GLY A 37 -2.18 -10.06 -21.11
CA GLY A 37 -1.48 -9.31 -22.15
C GLY A 37 -0.78 -8.03 -21.68
N ALA A 38 -0.70 -7.78 -20.38
CA ALA A 38 -0.10 -6.56 -19.81
C ALA A 38 1.37 -6.34 -20.21
N ARG A 39 2.09 -7.41 -20.56
CA ARG A 39 3.49 -7.38 -20.97
C ARG A 39 3.70 -7.32 -22.50
N ARG A 40 2.62 -7.27 -23.29
CA ARG A 40 2.72 -7.13 -24.74
C ARG A 40 3.08 -5.68 -25.11
N PRO A 41 3.81 -5.44 -26.21
CA PRO A 41 4.23 -4.08 -26.63
C PRO A 41 3.06 -3.11 -26.82
N LYS A 42 1.90 -3.59 -27.30
CA LYS A 42 0.66 -2.79 -27.51
C LYS A 42 -0.39 -3.09 -26.46
N SER A 43 0.02 -3.26 -25.19
CA SER A 43 -0.89 -3.53 -24.11
C SER A 43 -1.76 -2.30 -23.78
N PRO A 44 -3.08 -2.45 -23.52
CA PRO A 44 -3.90 -1.38 -23.00
C PRO A 44 -3.52 -0.94 -21.57
N PHE A 45 -2.68 -1.74 -20.91
CA PHE A 45 -2.16 -1.49 -19.56
C PHE A 45 -0.77 -0.82 -19.57
N ALA A 46 -0.18 -0.55 -20.76
CA ALA A 46 1.15 0.04 -20.85
C ALA A 46 1.22 1.39 -20.11
N GLY A 47 2.22 1.55 -19.23
CA GLY A 47 2.43 2.75 -18.43
C GLY A 47 1.42 2.98 -17.29
N LYS A 48 0.42 2.09 -17.11
CA LYS A 48 -0.65 2.26 -16.11
C LYS A 48 -0.51 1.35 -14.88
N LEU A 49 0.34 0.34 -14.94
CA LEU A 49 0.55 -0.63 -13.87
C LEU A 49 1.94 -0.45 -13.25
N ASP A 50 2.01 0.39 -12.24
CA ASP A 50 3.24 0.50 -11.47
C ASP A 50 2.95 0.70 -9.97
N LEU A 51 3.97 0.39 -9.12
CA LEU A 51 3.82 0.44 -7.66
C LEU A 51 3.33 1.82 -7.21
N PHE A 52 2.43 1.83 -6.24
CA PHE A 52 1.86 3.01 -5.61
C PHE A 52 0.89 3.81 -6.49
N PHE A 53 0.71 3.47 -7.76
CA PHE A 53 -0.24 4.15 -8.63
C PHE A 53 -1.67 3.98 -8.13
N GLU A 54 -2.38 5.10 -8.06
CA GLU A 54 -3.83 5.11 -7.87
C GLU A 54 -4.51 5.13 -9.24
N ALA A 55 -5.51 4.29 -9.39
CA ALA A 55 -6.28 4.14 -10.62
C ALA A 55 -7.73 3.81 -10.33
N GLU A 56 -8.61 4.15 -11.27
CA GLU A 56 -9.91 3.51 -11.41
C GLU A 56 -9.71 2.21 -12.17
N ILE A 57 -10.08 1.09 -11.59
CA ILE A 57 -9.96 -0.22 -12.22
C ILE A 57 -11.33 -0.82 -12.49
N SER A 58 -11.47 -1.51 -13.64
CA SER A 58 -12.64 -2.35 -13.93
C SER A 58 -12.22 -3.82 -13.89
N ILE A 59 -13.01 -4.62 -13.21
CA ILE A 59 -12.73 -6.05 -13.01
C ILE A 59 -13.94 -6.93 -13.36
N VAL A 60 -13.65 -8.17 -13.71
CA VAL A 60 -14.62 -9.27 -13.71
C VAL A 60 -14.26 -10.20 -12.55
N ARG A 61 -15.14 -10.27 -11.55
CA ARG A 61 -14.94 -11.13 -10.38
C ARG A 61 -14.98 -12.59 -10.77
N SER A 62 -14.01 -13.35 -10.30
CA SER A 62 -14.02 -14.81 -10.39
C SER A 62 -14.98 -15.39 -9.35
N ARG A 63 -15.74 -16.41 -9.73
CA ARG A 63 -16.57 -17.20 -8.80
C ARG A 63 -15.85 -18.44 -8.27
N LYS A 64 -14.68 -18.76 -8.85
CA LYS A 64 -13.95 -20.01 -8.58
C LYS A 64 -12.62 -19.84 -7.86
N SER A 65 -12.14 -18.58 -7.74
CA SER A 65 -10.85 -18.27 -7.13
C SER A 65 -10.79 -16.80 -6.72
N ASP A 66 -9.86 -16.43 -5.85
CA ASP A 66 -9.57 -15.06 -5.41
C ASP A 66 -8.79 -14.25 -6.47
N LEU A 67 -8.55 -14.83 -7.65
CA LEU A 67 -7.87 -14.15 -8.75
C LEU A 67 -8.91 -13.66 -9.76
N HIS A 68 -9.19 -12.36 -9.73
CA HIS A 68 -10.15 -11.70 -10.62
C HIS A 68 -9.49 -11.34 -11.96
N THR A 69 -10.27 -10.97 -12.98
CA THR A 69 -9.74 -10.51 -14.26
C THR A 69 -9.77 -8.98 -14.31
N LEU A 70 -8.62 -8.35 -14.51
CA LEU A 70 -8.50 -6.92 -14.79
C LEU A 70 -8.87 -6.68 -16.25
N THR A 71 -9.85 -5.81 -16.48
CA THR A 71 -10.33 -5.47 -17.83
C THR A 71 -9.89 -4.09 -18.27
N GLU A 72 -9.85 -3.12 -17.34
CA GLU A 72 -9.51 -1.74 -17.65
C GLU A 72 -8.76 -1.10 -16.49
N VAL A 73 -7.88 -0.13 -16.80
CA VAL A 73 -7.17 0.72 -15.83
C VAL A 73 -7.16 2.15 -16.36
N MET A 74 -7.71 3.06 -15.58
CA MET A 74 -7.61 4.50 -15.79
C MET A 74 -6.76 5.12 -14.68
N LEU A 75 -5.53 5.49 -14.99
CA LEU A 75 -4.60 6.11 -14.04
C LEU A 75 -5.20 7.44 -13.53
N LYS A 76 -5.26 7.60 -12.21
CA LYS A 76 -5.73 8.80 -11.52
C LYS A 76 -4.55 9.62 -10.98
N ASN A 77 -3.71 8.98 -10.17
CA ASN A 77 -2.56 9.63 -9.56
C ASN A 77 -1.35 8.67 -9.51
N PRO A 78 -0.23 9.03 -10.14
CA PRO A 78 0.99 8.23 -10.07
C PRO A 78 1.77 8.42 -8.76
N PHE A 79 1.41 9.37 -7.89
CA PHE A 79 2.16 9.80 -6.70
C PHE A 79 3.65 9.94 -7.02
N ALA A 80 3.97 10.74 -8.05
CA ALA A 80 5.30 10.83 -8.64
C ALA A 80 6.39 11.27 -7.64
N GLY A 81 6.03 12.09 -6.65
CA GLY A 81 6.93 12.56 -5.60
C GLY A 81 7.46 11.44 -4.70
N ILE A 82 6.71 10.32 -4.55
CA ILE A 82 7.20 9.16 -3.80
C ILE A 82 8.46 8.59 -4.46
N ARG A 83 8.50 8.54 -5.79
CA ARG A 83 9.62 7.94 -6.55
C ARG A 83 10.86 8.84 -6.61
N ASN A 84 10.68 10.14 -6.41
CA ASN A 84 11.77 11.12 -6.47
C ASN A 84 12.64 11.11 -5.21
N ASN A 85 12.26 10.37 -4.18
CA ASN A 85 12.98 10.29 -2.92
C ASN A 85 13.03 8.85 -2.39
N TYR A 86 14.24 8.37 -2.10
CA TYR A 86 14.46 7.01 -1.63
C TYR A 86 13.71 6.68 -0.32
N LEU A 87 13.73 7.61 0.65
CA LEU A 87 13.04 7.40 1.93
C LEU A 87 11.52 7.41 1.77
N ARG A 88 10.97 8.23 0.87
CA ARG A 88 9.54 8.22 0.53
C ARG A 88 9.15 6.87 -0.06
N THR A 89 9.96 6.35 -1.01
CA THR A 89 9.75 5.04 -1.61
C THR A 89 9.82 3.91 -0.58
N GLN A 90 10.83 3.93 0.31
CA GLN A 90 10.95 2.92 1.38
C GLN A 90 9.77 2.97 2.35
N THR A 91 9.33 4.19 2.73
CA THR A 91 8.18 4.35 3.65
C THR A 91 6.89 3.88 3.00
N ALA A 92 6.67 4.20 1.72
CA ALA A 92 5.50 3.72 0.97
C ALA A 92 5.51 2.18 0.86
N ALA A 93 6.67 1.57 0.58
CA ALA A 93 6.82 0.13 0.55
C ALA A 93 6.52 -0.51 1.92
N TYR A 94 6.98 0.10 3.01
CA TYR A 94 6.67 -0.35 4.37
C TYR A 94 5.16 -0.30 4.66
N PHE A 95 4.47 0.77 4.26
CA PHE A 95 3.01 0.87 4.43
C PHE A 95 2.27 -0.21 3.64
N VAL A 96 2.71 -0.50 2.41
CA VAL A 96 2.18 -1.62 1.62
C VAL A 96 2.38 -2.97 2.32
N GLU A 97 3.58 -3.22 2.86
CA GLU A 97 3.87 -4.46 3.60
C GLU A 97 2.96 -4.61 4.82
N LEU A 98 2.70 -3.53 5.57
CA LEU A 98 1.77 -3.55 6.69
C LEU A 98 0.34 -3.86 6.25
N ILE A 99 -0.16 -3.19 5.20
CA ILE A 99 -1.50 -3.47 4.65
C ILE A 99 -1.61 -4.96 4.28
N GLU A 100 -0.63 -5.52 3.55
CA GLU A 100 -0.67 -6.92 3.12
C GLU A 100 -0.63 -7.94 4.28
N ILE A 101 0.02 -7.59 5.40
CA ILE A 101 0.06 -8.44 6.59
C ILE A 101 -1.26 -8.34 7.38
N CYS A 102 -1.83 -7.15 7.46
CA CYS A 102 -2.96 -6.83 8.32
C CYS A 102 -4.33 -7.05 7.65
N THR A 103 -4.37 -7.52 6.41
CA THR A 103 -5.65 -7.63 5.68
C THR A 103 -5.89 -9.04 5.16
N GLU A 104 -7.13 -9.48 5.29
CA GLU A 104 -7.65 -10.63 4.57
C GLU A 104 -8.06 -10.22 3.15
N ARG A 105 -7.93 -11.13 2.21
CA ARG A 105 -8.33 -10.90 0.83
C ARG A 105 -9.84 -10.83 0.71
N ASP A 106 -10.32 -10.02 -0.23
CA ASP A 106 -11.75 -9.85 -0.53
C ASP A 106 -12.61 -9.41 0.69
N HIS A 107 -11.97 -8.99 1.77
CA HIS A 107 -12.66 -8.38 2.92
C HIS A 107 -12.76 -6.87 2.70
N ARG A 108 -14.00 -6.36 2.60
CA ARG A 108 -14.26 -4.94 2.38
C ARG A 108 -13.90 -4.13 3.62
N GLU A 109 -12.90 -3.29 3.51
CA GLU A 109 -12.45 -2.38 4.56
C GLU A 109 -12.07 -1.02 3.95
N PRO A 110 -13.07 -0.13 3.70
CA PRO A 110 -12.83 1.13 3.00
C PRO A 110 -11.91 2.08 3.77
N GLU A 111 -11.82 1.93 5.09
CA GLU A 111 -10.89 2.74 5.90
C GLU A 111 -9.43 2.47 5.56
N LEU A 112 -9.09 1.24 5.14
CA LEU A 112 -7.72 0.89 4.70
C LEU A 112 -7.33 1.63 3.43
N PHE A 113 -8.23 1.66 2.43
CA PHE A 113 -8.01 2.43 1.21
C PHE A 113 -7.82 3.91 1.53
N ALA A 114 -8.71 4.49 2.34
CA ALA A 114 -8.63 5.89 2.74
C ALA A 114 -7.34 6.21 3.53
N LEU A 115 -6.90 5.31 4.41
CA LEU A 115 -5.64 5.45 5.14
C LEU A 115 -4.44 5.47 4.19
N LEU A 116 -4.36 4.50 3.28
CA LEU A 116 -3.25 4.37 2.33
C LEU A 116 -3.23 5.55 1.35
N HIS A 117 -4.39 5.96 0.84
CA HIS A 117 -4.52 7.12 -0.04
C HIS A 117 -3.99 8.40 0.62
N ARG A 118 -4.40 8.71 1.87
CA ARG A 118 -3.89 9.88 2.62
C ARG A 118 -2.38 9.78 2.89
N ALA A 119 -1.89 8.59 3.25
CA ALA A 119 -0.47 8.37 3.50
C ALA A 119 0.37 8.59 2.24
N PHE A 120 -0.09 8.13 1.08
CA PHE A 120 0.60 8.34 -0.18
C PHE A 120 0.53 9.80 -0.64
N GLY A 121 -0.62 10.48 -0.45
CA GLY A 121 -0.73 11.91 -0.69
C GLY A 121 0.24 12.74 0.17
N TYR A 122 0.43 12.35 1.44
CA TYR A 122 1.43 12.97 2.31
C TYR A 122 2.87 12.73 1.78
N LEU A 123 3.22 11.48 1.44
CA LEU A 123 4.54 11.11 0.94
C LEU A 123 4.85 11.68 -0.44
N ASP A 124 3.84 11.97 -1.25
CA ASP A 124 4.02 12.61 -2.55
C ASP A 124 4.59 14.03 -2.41
N ALA A 125 4.14 14.76 -1.41
CA ALA A 125 4.53 16.16 -1.17
C ALA A 125 5.62 16.32 -0.09
N ASN A 126 5.70 15.42 0.90
CA ASN A 126 6.51 15.59 2.10
C ASN A 126 7.52 14.46 2.32
N ASP A 127 8.62 14.78 2.97
CA ASP A 127 9.55 13.76 3.44
C ASP A 127 8.97 13.01 4.64
N PRO A 128 9.18 11.69 4.71
CA PRO A 128 8.70 10.87 5.80
C PRO A 128 9.40 11.23 7.12
N THR A 129 8.67 11.05 8.21
CA THR A 129 9.18 11.21 9.57
C THR A 129 8.81 10.00 10.41
N VAL A 130 9.53 9.76 11.52
CA VAL A 130 9.18 8.73 12.50
C VAL A 130 7.74 8.91 12.98
N ARG A 131 7.31 10.18 13.18
CA ARG A 131 5.94 10.50 13.59
C ARG A 131 4.90 10.10 12.54
N ALA A 132 5.19 10.31 11.25
CA ALA A 132 4.27 9.91 10.17
C ALA A 132 4.13 8.38 10.09
N VAL A 133 5.22 7.64 10.29
CA VAL A 133 5.18 6.17 10.36
C VAL A 133 4.37 5.70 11.55
N SER A 134 4.64 6.24 12.75
CA SER A 134 3.89 5.90 13.96
C SER A 134 2.39 6.23 13.84
N HIS A 135 2.05 7.35 13.20
CA HIS A 135 0.65 7.70 12.95
C HIS A 135 -0.05 6.67 12.05
N PHE A 136 0.61 6.25 10.96
CA PHE A 136 0.07 5.21 10.07
C PHE A 136 -0.15 3.89 10.82
N GLU A 137 0.84 3.45 11.63
CA GLU A 137 0.75 2.25 12.47
C GLU A 137 -0.41 2.34 13.47
N THR A 138 -0.61 3.51 14.10
CA THR A 138 -1.71 3.76 15.04
C THR A 138 -3.07 3.65 14.37
N GLU A 139 -3.24 4.32 13.24
CA GLU A 139 -4.50 4.26 12.49
C GLU A 139 -4.80 2.84 11.98
N LEU A 140 -3.77 2.13 11.51
CA LEU A 140 -3.93 0.74 11.10
C LEU A 140 -4.31 -0.17 12.27
N ALA A 141 -3.69 0.01 13.44
CA ALA A 141 -4.05 -0.73 14.65
C ALA A 141 -5.51 -0.44 15.10
N ARG A 142 -5.97 0.81 14.94
CA ARG A 142 -7.35 1.20 15.20
C ARG A 142 -8.32 0.48 14.25
N ILE A 143 -8.04 0.49 12.95
CA ILE A 143 -8.85 -0.20 11.93
C ILE A 143 -8.88 -1.71 12.20
N ALA A 144 -7.73 -2.29 12.57
CA ALA A 144 -7.64 -3.72 12.92
C ALA A 144 -8.28 -4.07 14.29
N GLY A 145 -8.81 -3.09 15.03
CA GLY A 145 -9.48 -3.32 16.31
C GLY A 145 -8.56 -3.69 17.48
N VAL A 146 -7.24 -3.46 17.34
CA VAL A 146 -6.25 -3.80 18.39
C VAL A 146 -5.67 -2.60 19.11
N HIS A 147 -6.12 -1.40 18.76
CA HIS A 147 -5.73 -0.18 19.45
C HIS A 147 -6.51 -0.03 20.77
N ASP A 148 -5.81 -0.20 21.90
CA ASP A 148 -6.37 0.03 23.22
C ASP A 148 -6.01 1.46 23.69
N GLU A 149 -6.95 2.38 23.61
CA GLU A 149 -6.77 3.78 24.04
C GLU A 149 -6.36 3.89 25.52
N LYS A 150 -6.71 2.91 26.36
CA LYS A 150 -6.36 2.87 27.77
C LYS A 150 -4.89 2.46 28.01
N LYS A 151 -4.26 1.83 27.04
CA LYS A 151 -2.85 1.45 27.05
C LYS A 151 -2.00 2.38 26.20
N LEU A 152 -2.15 3.68 26.34
CA LEU A 152 -1.46 4.75 25.60
C LEU A 152 0.08 4.64 25.55
N LYS A 153 0.68 3.69 26.26
CA LYS A 153 2.13 3.44 26.32
C LYS A 153 2.60 2.26 25.45
N ALA A 154 1.68 1.49 24.86
CA ALA A 154 2.08 0.38 23.98
C ALA A 154 2.35 0.90 22.57
N ASP A 155 3.51 0.55 22.01
CA ASP A 155 3.82 0.79 20.59
C ASP A 155 2.72 0.15 19.72
N PRO A 156 1.97 0.90 18.89
CA PRO A 156 0.91 0.36 18.05
C PRO A 156 1.39 -0.76 17.13
N ALA A 157 2.62 -0.67 16.66
CA ALA A 157 3.24 -1.71 15.85
C ALA A 157 3.41 -3.02 16.62
N PHE A 158 3.67 -2.96 17.92
CA PHE A 158 3.74 -4.17 18.75
C PHE A 158 2.37 -4.87 18.84
N ALA A 159 1.28 -4.12 18.96
CA ALA A 159 -0.07 -4.67 18.96
C ALA A 159 -0.39 -5.35 17.61
N LEU A 160 -0.04 -4.71 16.49
CA LEU A 160 -0.15 -5.31 15.15
C LEU A 160 0.70 -6.58 15.01
N GLY A 161 1.96 -6.54 15.46
CA GLY A 161 2.85 -7.70 15.43
C GLY A 161 2.33 -8.88 16.24
N ASN A 162 1.72 -8.64 17.40
CA ASN A 162 1.10 -9.68 18.22
C ASN A 162 -0.14 -10.28 17.57
N LEU A 163 -1.00 -9.46 16.94
CA LEU A 163 -2.21 -9.94 16.27
C LEU A 163 -1.88 -10.76 15.02
N PHE A 164 -0.98 -10.25 14.17
CA PHE A 164 -0.66 -10.86 12.87
C PHE A 164 0.60 -11.75 12.89
N GLY A 165 1.19 -11.96 14.07
CA GLY A 165 2.34 -12.85 14.29
C GLY A 165 3.69 -12.30 13.83
N ARG A 166 3.74 -11.18 13.13
CA ARG A 166 4.98 -10.53 12.68
C ARG A 166 4.77 -9.09 12.26
N LEU A 167 5.87 -8.32 12.31
CA LEU A 167 5.99 -7.02 11.63
C LEU A 167 6.94 -7.15 10.44
N PRO A 168 6.82 -6.25 9.43
CA PRO A 168 7.78 -6.18 8.34
C PRO A 168 9.21 -5.99 8.85
N LEU A 169 10.16 -6.76 8.31
CA LEU A 169 11.58 -6.64 8.64
C LEU A 169 12.16 -5.27 8.25
N SER A 170 11.52 -4.59 7.30
CA SER A 170 11.88 -3.24 6.84
C SER A 170 11.66 -2.15 7.89
N ARG A 171 10.82 -2.37 8.93
CA ARG A 171 10.49 -1.38 9.96
C ARG A 171 11.71 -0.82 10.70
N THR A 172 12.50 -1.70 11.28
CA THR A 172 13.63 -1.28 12.15
C THR A 172 14.69 -0.50 11.36
N PRO A 173 15.15 -0.95 10.18
CA PRO A 173 16.05 -0.16 9.34
C PRO A 173 15.46 1.19 8.95
N LEU A 174 14.19 1.24 8.53
CA LEU A 174 13.51 2.47 8.14
C LEU A 174 13.50 3.49 9.28
N LEU A 175 13.04 3.11 10.48
CA LEU A 175 12.97 4.00 11.62
C LEU A 175 14.36 4.53 12.05
N LYS A 176 15.40 3.68 11.99
CA LYS A 176 16.79 4.11 12.25
C LYS A 176 17.23 5.19 11.26
N THR A 177 16.99 4.97 9.97
CA THR A 177 17.36 5.93 8.93
C THR A 177 16.62 7.26 9.11
N LEU A 178 15.30 7.23 9.35
CA LEU A 178 14.50 8.43 9.57
C LEU A 178 14.97 9.23 10.81
N ALA A 179 15.33 8.54 11.89
CA ALA A 179 15.85 9.17 13.10
C ALA A 179 17.22 9.83 12.87
N THR A 180 18.08 9.23 12.06
CA THR A 180 19.41 9.78 11.71
C THR A 180 19.27 11.03 10.84
N GLU A 181 18.41 11.00 9.82
CA GLU A 181 18.10 12.13 8.95
C GLU A 181 17.52 13.32 9.73
N ALA A 182 16.64 13.06 10.69
CA ALA A 182 16.08 14.12 11.54
C ALA A 182 17.16 14.83 12.38
N LYS A 183 18.16 14.07 12.87
CA LYS A 183 19.29 14.65 13.63
C LYS A 183 20.20 15.51 12.73
N SER A 184 20.53 15.04 11.53
CA SER A 184 21.38 15.78 10.59
C SER A 184 20.75 17.09 10.14
N ARG A 185 19.44 17.13 9.90
CA ARG A 185 18.70 18.35 9.55
C ARG A 185 18.68 19.38 10.70
N ASN A 186 18.64 18.93 11.95
CA ASN A 186 18.67 19.82 13.12
C ASN A 186 20.08 20.37 13.43
N SER A 187 21.13 19.68 13.00
CA SER A 187 22.53 20.10 13.20
C SER A 187 23.02 21.08 12.11
N SER A 188 22.25 21.25 11.03
CA SER A 188 22.55 22.11 9.89
C SER A 188 21.79 23.45 9.91
N LYS A 189 21.04 23.72 10.97
CA LYS A 189 20.36 24.99 11.27
C LYS A 189 21.04 25.70 12.44
#